data_5ed12d459e905f1a6c6d1bee8a7afecc
#
_entry.id   5ed12d459e905f1a6c6d1bee8a7afecc
#
_cell.length_a   1.000
_cell.length_b   1.000
_cell.length_c   1.000
_cell.angle_alpha   90.00
_cell.angle_beta   90.00
_cell.angle_gamma   90.00
#
_symmetry.space_group_name_H-M   'P 1'
#
loop_
_entity.id
_entity.type
_entity.pdbx_description
1 polymer ?
#
loop_
_entity_poly.entity_id
_entity_poly.type
_entity_poly.pdbx_seq_one_letter_code
_entity_poly.pdbx_strand_id
1 'polypeptide(L)'
;MNKDNKVIQLDQSFSKSGGEGQVTLIKNSQALYGKETVAKEYFKTPDQDKKAKISYMTSVDATSLLDVTAWPIDAIFEKQSKQLVGYIMPYTGAREPIHNLYTPTSRMKHFPRANWKFLLFVAVNVARAFSKVHKAGHLIGDVNHSNILVGTDSKVVLIDTDSFQVRAPKKTYLCDVGVKDYLPPELFGKNLKQVVRSQNHDNFSLSIILFQILFLGRHPFMGRMTTGEDVSLEAAVERLLYAFSSNARGNHVQPPPPHMSFQSTDLPRYVSDLFERSFSKKCLTSGRPSASEWATSLDKLRRELVECTSNSNHHHAKGMSCAFCRLDQERIKKNRSPIFGTPTKGKSGGLLRRAPQKKRPIRAPQKVSPLQGTTPLALSQLAPEAEFHNLSGVIGPETYVERLKQSGGAALAVLVAVGLLDSGAVFLGLLGPAAWLGMATIQRVKSLGWAPQHAAWMLLPGVNVGLAIYLAMAKRKM
;
A
#
# COMPACT_ATOMS: atom_id res chain seq x y z
N MET A 1 -0.76 25.14 19.84
CA MET A 1 0.16 25.10 21.01
C MET A 1 0.22 23.67 21.53
N ASN A 2 1.33 23.27 22.14
CA ASN A 2 1.43 21.97 22.80
C ASN A 2 0.77 22.00 24.21
N LYS A 3 0.80 20.87 24.93
CA LYS A 3 0.22 20.77 26.30
C LYS A 3 0.83 21.77 27.31
N ASP A 4 2.09 22.16 27.11
CA ASP A 4 2.80 23.14 27.98
C ASP A 4 2.61 24.60 27.53
N ASN A 5 1.62 24.87 26.67
CA ASN A 5 1.34 26.17 26.05
C ASN A 5 2.50 26.76 25.21
N LYS A 6 3.49 25.96 24.81
CA LYS A 6 4.56 26.40 23.91
C LYS A 6 4.03 26.46 22.45
N VAL A 7 4.45 27.51 21.74
CA VAL A 7 4.05 27.71 20.35
C VAL A 7 4.76 26.71 19.46
N ILE A 8 4.01 26.01 18.61
CA ILE A 8 4.51 25.10 17.59
C ILE A 8 4.61 25.87 16.27
N GLN A 9 5.79 25.84 15.64
CA GLN A 9 6.04 26.48 14.35
C GLN A 9 6.03 25.41 13.26
N LEU A 10 5.04 25.48 12.35
CA LEU A 10 4.90 24.51 11.27
C LEU A 10 5.76 24.88 10.07
N ASP A 11 6.34 23.88 9.42
CA ASP A 11 7.09 24.01 8.17
C ASP A 11 6.21 23.56 6.99
N GLN A 12 5.63 24.55 6.31
CA GLN A 12 4.76 24.30 5.16
C GLN A 12 5.50 23.73 3.93
N SER A 13 6.84 23.70 3.94
CA SER A 13 7.63 23.08 2.87
C SER A 13 7.48 21.55 2.84
N PHE A 14 7.11 20.94 3.98
CA PHE A 14 6.77 19.53 4.08
C PHE A 14 5.36 19.40 4.68
N SER A 15 4.41 19.02 3.85
CA SER A 15 3.07 18.72 4.27
C SER A 15 2.49 17.57 3.46
N LYS A 16 1.86 16.60 4.15
CA LYS A 16 1.13 15.47 3.53
C LYS A 16 -0.30 15.47 4.05
N SER A 17 -1.26 15.42 3.14
CA SER A 17 -2.69 15.34 3.47
C SER A 17 -3.12 13.87 3.47
N GLY A 18 -3.86 13.46 4.49
CA GLY A 18 -4.54 12.17 4.61
C GLY A 18 -6.05 12.31 4.63
N GLY A 19 -6.78 11.24 4.91
CA GLY A 19 -8.25 11.24 4.97
C GLY A 19 -8.82 12.05 6.15
N GLU A 20 -8.15 12.04 7.29
CA GLU A 20 -8.63 12.67 8.53
C GLU A 20 -7.92 13.96 8.90
N GLY A 21 -6.76 14.24 8.33
CA GLY A 21 -5.93 15.37 8.73
C GLY A 21 -4.70 15.59 7.86
N GLN A 22 -3.97 16.63 8.22
CA GLN A 22 -2.73 17.03 7.55
C GLN A 22 -1.53 16.78 8.48
N VAL A 23 -0.44 16.24 7.93
CA VAL A 23 0.81 16.01 8.65
C VAL A 23 1.84 17.01 8.15
N THR A 24 2.36 17.84 9.07
CA THR A 24 3.29 18.94 8.76
C THR A 24 4.52 18.87 9.66
N LEU A 25 5.71 19.13 9.12
CA LEU A 25 6.95 19.16 9.89
C LEU A 25 6.93 20.32 10.89
N ILE A 26 7.55 20.14 12.07
CA ILE A 26 7.69 21.18 13.09
C ILE A 26 9.09 21.76 13.03
N LYS A 27 9.22 23.08 12.71
CA LYS A 27 10.51 23.78 12.56
C LYS A 27 11.33 23.80 13.85
N ASN A 28 10.68 24.06 14.97
CA ASN A 28 11.32 24.18 16.29
C ASN A 28 11.30 22.87 17.08
N SER A 29 11.13 21.73 16.40
CA SER A 29 11.00 20.41 17.03
C SER A 29 12.22 20.00 17.85
N GLN A 30 13.43 20.30 17.38
CA GLN A 30 14.66 19.99 18.10
C GLN A 30 14.72 20.69 19.46
N ALA A 31 14.33 21.96 19.53
CA ALA A 31 14.30 22.72 20.79
C ALA A 31 13.19 22.26 21.75
N LEU A 32 12.06 21.78 21.22
CA LEU A 32 10.92 21.35 22.03
C LEU A 32 11.01 19.88 22.47
N TYR A 33 11.49 18.99 21.60
CA TYR A 33 11.41 17.53 21.77
C TYR A 33 12.74 16.78 21.64
N GLY A 34 13.85 17.49 21.37
CA GLY A 34 15.19 16.88 21.19
C GLY A 34 15.31 16.00 19.94
N LYS A 35 14.33 16.02 19.04
CA LYS A 35 14.29 15.22 17.80
C LYS A 35 13.34 15.84 16.80
N GLU A 36 13.46 15.44 15.52
CA GLU A 36 12.51 15.82 14.48
C GLU A 36 11.13 15.22 14.75
N THR A 37 10.11 16.07 14.67
CA THR A 37 8.71 15.71 14.90
C THR A 37 7.81 16.33 13.85
N VAL A 38 6.64 15.73 13.68
CA VAL A 38 5.55 16.23 12.83
C VAL A 38 4.29 16.42 13.64
N ALA A 39 3.48 17.39 13.21
CA ALA A 39 2.14 17.64 13.71
C ALA A 39 1.13 16.94 12.78
N LYS A 40 0.22 16.12 13.31
CA LYS A 40 -1.02 15.71 12.62
C LYS A 40 -2.15 16.58 13.14
N GLU A 41 -2.67 17.43 12.27
CA GLU A 41 -3.82 18.30 12.56
C GLU A 41 -5.04 17.73 11.87
N TYR A 42 -6.13 17.53 12.62
CA TYR A 42 -7.38 17.00 12.09
C TYR A 42 -8.14 18.04 11.27
N PHE A 43 -8.73 17.66 10.14
CA PHE A 43 -9.60 18.54 9.34
C PHE A 43 -10.92 18.87 10.03
N LYS A 44 -11.39 17.98 10.89
CA LYS A 44 -12.59 18.18 11.71
C LYS A 44 -12.20 18.02 13.17
N THR A 45 -12.81 18.84 14.03
CA THR A 45 -12.64 18.70 15.48
C THR A 45 -12.94 17.26 15.90
N PRO A 46 -11.99 16.53 16.50
CA PRO A 46 -12.22 15.16 16.96
C PRO A 46 -13.32 15.13 18.03
N ASP A 47 -14.05 14.03 18.07
CA ASP A 47 -15.06 13.79 19.11
C ASP A 47 -14.42 13.58 20.49
N GLN A 48 -15.25 13.47 21.52
CA GLN A 48 -14.77 13.33 22.91
C GLN A 48 -13.96 12.06 23.13
N ASP A 49 -14.33 10.96 22.47
CA ASP A 49 -13.61 9.68 22.57
C ASP A 49 -12.23 9.75 21.93
N LYS A 50 -12.12 10.34 20.75
CA LYS A 50 -10.82 10.56 20.06
C LYS A 50 -9.94 11.53 20.87
N LYS A 51 -10.52 12.61 21.43
CA LYS A 51 -9.80 13.54 22.34
C LYS A 51 -9.25 12.83 23.57
N ALA A 52 -10.09 12.05 24.25
CA ALA A 52 -9.69 11.29 25.43
C ALA A 52 -8.62 10.23 25.10
N LYS A 53 -8.74 9.56 23.96
CA LYS A 53 -7.75 8.60 23.46
C LYS A 53 -6.38 9.27 23.24
N ILE A 54 -6.33 10.38 22.51
CA ILE A 54 -5.07 11.11 22.25
C ILE A 54 -4.48 11.63 23.57
N SER A 55 -5.30 12.21 24.47
CA SER A 55 -4.84 12.67 25.79
C SER A 55 -4.23 11.53 26.60
N TYR A 56 -4.83 10.33 26.58
CA TYR A 56 -4.26 9.15 27.23
C TYR A 56 -2.94 8.73 26.56
N MET A 57 -2.92 8.61 25.22
CA MET A 57 -1.71 8.18 24.48
C MET A 57 -0.51 9.09 24.72
N THR A 58 -0.73 10.40 24.89
CA THR A 58 0.34 11.39 25.16
C THR A 58 0.72 11.49 26.64
N SER A 59 -0.01 10.83 27.54
CA SER A 59 0.25 10.82 28.99
C SER A 59 1.03 9.60 29.48
N VAL A 60 1.10 8.52 28.67
CA VAL A 60 1.76 7.28 29.05
C VAL A 60 3.20 7.23 28.54
N ASP A 61 4.07 6.53 29.27
CA ASP A 61 5.40 6.21 28.75
C ASP A 61 5.30 5.17 27.63
N ALA A 62 5.50 5.64 26.40
CA ALA A 62 5.50 4.82 25.21
C ALA A 62 6.91 4.65 24.62
N THR A 63 7.97 4.87 25.38
CA THR A 63 9.36 4.82 24.91
C THR A 63 9.67 3.52 24.16
N SER A 64 9.14 2.39 24.64
CA SER A 64 9.29 1.08 23.98
C SER A 64 8.60 0.96 22.62
N LEU A 65 7.67 1.86 22.29
CA LEU A 65 6.93 1.88 21.02
C LEU A 65 7.50 2.87 20.00
N LEU A 66 8.25 3.88 20.43
CA LEU A 66 8.71 4.99 19.58
C LEU A 66 9.70 4.56 18.49
N ASP A 67 10.35 3.41 18.62
CA ASP A 67 11.25 2.87 17.59
C ASP A 67 10.52 2.08 16.50
N VAL A 68 9.27 1.72 16.73
CA VAL A 68 8.46 0.91 15.78
C VAL A 68 7.12 1.55 15.40
N THR A 69 6.75 2.67 16.03
CA THR A 69 5.49 3.37 15.74
C THR A 69 5.67 4.89 15.71
N ALA A 70 4.81 5.58 14.98
CA ALA A 70 4.64 7.03 15.08
C ALA A 70 3.66 7.37 16.22
N TRP A 71 3.96 6.91 17.45
CA TRP A 71 3.10 7.10 18.61
C TRP A 71 3.01 8.59 19.01
N PRO A 72 1.81 9.10 19.37
CA PRO A 72 1.63 10.47 19.85
C PRO A 72 2.50 10.75 21.10
N ILE A 73 3.32 11.78 21.04
CA ILE A 73 4.19 12.20 22.16
C ILE A 73 3.70 13.46 22.85
N ASP A 74 2.87 14.26 22.18
CA ASP A 74 2.26 15.46 22.73
C ASP A 74 0.96 15.79 22.00
N ALA A 75 0.07 16.55 22.63
CA ALA A 75 -1.20 16.99 22.06
C ALA A 75 -1.09 18.41 21.51
N ILE A 76 -1.87 18.72 20.48
CA ILE A 76 -1.96 20.05 19.88
C ILE A 76 -3.31 20.66 20.24
N PHE A 77 -3.25 21.88 20.76
CA PHE A 77 -4.42 22.67 21.13
C PHE A 77 -4.50 23.96 20.31
N GLU A 78 -5.69 24.33 19.93
CA GLU A 78 -5.95 25.63 19.35
C GLU A 78 -5.74 26.73 20.40
N LYS A 79 -5.15 27.87 19.99
CA LYS A 79 -4.73 28.91 20.93
C LYS A 79 -5.92 29.59 21.64
N GLN A 80 -7.00 29.83 20.89
CA GLN A 80 -8.17 30.57 21.40
C GLN A 80 -9.13 29.66 22.18
N SER A 81 -9.60 28.60 21.54
CA SER A 81 -10.64 27.71 22.10
C SER A 81 -10.09 26.70 23.12
N LYS A 82 -8.76 26.50 23.16
CA LYS A 82 -8.10 25.45 23.96
C LYS A 82 -8.59 24.04 23.64
N GLN A 83 -9.24 23.85 22.49
CA GLN A 83 -9.66 22.54 22.04
C GLN A 83 -8.51 21.76 21.45
N LEU A 84 -8.47 20.44 21.70
CA LEU A 84 -7.55 19.53 21.04
C LEU A 84 -7.90 19.44 19.55
N VAL A 85 -6.92 19.76 18.70
CA VAL A 85 -7.06 19.78 17.24
C VAL A 85 -6.12 18.80 16.55
N GLY A 86 -5.20 18.15 17.30
CA GLY A 86 -4.24 17.25 16.73
C GLY A 86 -3.25 16.70 17.75
N TYR A 87 -2.17 16.11 17.25
CA TYR A 87 -1.10 15.58 18.08
C TYR A 87 0.26 15.66 17.37
N ILE A 88 1.30 15.51 18.16
CA ILE A 88 2.70 15.51 17.71
C ILE A 88 3.24 14.09 17.81
N MET A 89 3.97 13.67 16.80
CA MET A 89 4.60 12.35 16.73
C MET A 89 6.01 12.43 16.14
N PRO A 90 6.88 11.43 16.35
CA PRO A 90 8.20 11.40 15.73
C PRO A 90 8.10 11.46 14.20
N TYR A 91 9.00 12.24 13.58
CA TYR A 91 9.15 12.22 12.13
C TYR A 91 9.76 10.89 11.70
N THR A 92 9.13 10.21 10.78
CA THR A 92 9.58 8.89 10.34
C THR A 92 10.71 8.93 9.31
N GLY A 93 11.09 10.12 8.84
CA GLY A 93 12.09 10.32 7.79
C GLY A 93 11.61 9.85 6.40
N ALA A 94 12.57 9.72 5.50
CA ALA A 94 12.31 9.24 4.13
C ALA A 94 12.07 7.72 4.16
N ARG A 95 10.83 7.31 4.37
CA ARG A 95 10.37 5.92 4.31
C ARG A 95 9.25 5.76 3.30
N GLU A 96 9.16 4.59 2.73
CA GLU A 96 8.18 4.22 1.72
C GLU A 96 7.11 3.28 2.30
N PRO A 97 5.85 3.38 1.87
CA PRO A 97 4.85 2.37 2.17
C PRO A 97 5.30 0.97 1.73
N ILE A 98 5.02 -0.04 2.54
CA ILE A 98 5.59 -1.39 2.37
C ILE A 98 5.24 -2.03 1.02
N HIS A 99 4.14 -1.63 0.38
CA HIS A 99 3.78 -2.12 -0.95
C HIS A 99 4.80 -1.71 -2.03
N ASN A 100 5.51 -0.59 -1.84
CA ASN A 100 6.60 -0.19 -2.72
C ASN A 100 7.81 -1.12 -2.62
N LEU A 101 7.93 -1.88 -1.53
CA LEU A 101 8.97 -2.88 -1.37
C LEU A 101 8.59 -4.23 -1.99
N TYR A 102 7.40 -4.76 -1.68
CA TYR A 102 7.08 -6.13 -2.10
C TYR A 102 6.59 -6.21 -3.56
N THR A 103 6.05 -5.15 -4.14
CA THR A 103 5.64 -5.12 -5.55
C THR A 103 6.87 -5.01 -6.46
N PRO A 104 7.14 -5.97 -7.37
CA PRO A 104 8.40 -6.02 -8.13
C PRO A 104 8.73 -4.75 -8.93
N THR A 105 7.75 -4.16 -9.62
CA THR A 105 7.94 -2.94 -10.42
C THR A 105 8.23 -1.72 -9.53
N SER A 106 7.48 -1.56 -8.43
CA SER A 106 7.66 -0.47 -7.48
C SER A 106 8.99 -0.59 -6.73
N ARG A 107 9.36 -1.85 -6.35
CA ARG A 107 10.64 -2.12 -5.70
C ARG A 107 11.84 -1.67 -6.53
N MET A 108 11.84 -1.92 -7.82
CA MET A 108 12.94 -1.49 -8.70
C MET A 108 13.13 0.02 -8.68
N LYS A 109 12.06 0.80 -8.46
CA LYS A 109 12.10 2.26 -8.36
C LYS A 109 12.54 2.75 -6.98
N HIS A 110 11.93 2.22 -5.91
CA HIS A 110 12.09 2.75 -4.54
C HIS A 110 13.17 2.00 -3.75
N PHE A 111 13.41 0.74 -4.03
CA PHE A 111 14.37 -0.15 -3.36
C PHE A 111 15.22 -0.95 -4.35
N PRO A 112 15.97 -0.31 -5.27
CA PRO A 112 16.63 -0.99 -6.40
C PRO A 112 17.68 -2.02 -5.97
N ARG A 113 18.20 -1.94 -4.74
CA ARG A 113 19.16 -2.89 -4.17
C ARG A 113 18.53 -3.97 -3.29
N ALA A 114 17.20 -3.92 -3.08
CA ALA A 114 16.53 -4.90 -2.24
C ALA A 114 16.38 -6.24 -2.98
N ASN A 115 16.94 -7.29 -2.39
CA ASN A 115 16.73 -8.68 -2.78
C ASN A 115 15.83 -9.42 -1.77
N TRP A 116 15.61 -10.71 -1.95
CA TRP A 116 14.72 -11.47 -1.06
C TRP A 116 15.21 -11.55 0.39
N LYS A 117 16.54 -11.57 0.61
CA LYS A 117 17.12 -11.47 1.95
C LYS A 117 16.72 -10.16 2.65
N PHE A 118 16.69 -9.04 1.93
CA PHE A 118 16.21 -7.77 2.44
C PHE A 118 14.70 -7.81 2.75
N LEU A 119 13.89 -8.37 1.84
CA LEU A 119 12.45 -8.55 2.06
C LEU A 119 12.17 -9.37 3.31
N LEU A 120 12.88 -10.49 3.49
CA LEU A 120 12.75 -11.33 4.68
C LEU A 120 13.15 -10.58 5.95
N PHE A 121 14.19 -9.76 5.90
CA PHE A 121 14.59 -8.95 7.06
C PHE A 121 13.52 -7.92 7.43
N VAL A 122 12.90 -7.28 6.45
CA VAL A 122 11.75 -6.41 6.68
C VAL A 122 10.57 -7.19 7.28
N ALA A 123 10.28 -8.40 6.78
CA ALA A 123 9.22 -9.23 7.34
C ALA A 123 9.45 -9.56 8.84
N VAL A 124 10.70 -9.86 9.23
CA VAL A 124 11.08 -10.02 10.65
C VAL A 124 10.78 -8.74 11.45
N ASN A 125 11.15 -7.58 10.90
CA ASN A 125 10.95 -6.30 11.58
C ASN A 125 9.46 -5.92 11.68
N VAL A 126 8.64 -6.22 10.68
CA VAL A 126 7.17 -6.07 10.76
C VAL A 126 6.62 -6.93 11.92
N ALA A 127 6.97 -8.20 11.97
CA ALA A 127 6.49 -9.09 13.03
C ALA A 127 6.97 -8.63 14.42
N ARG A 128 8.20 -8.12 14.54
CA ARG A 128 8.72 -7.52 15.79
C ARG A 128 7.95 -6.26 16.20
N ALA A 129 7.60 -5.39 15.24
CA ALA A 129 6.82 -4.19 15.51
C ALA A 129 5.43 -4.55 16.06
N PHE A 130 4.73 -5.49 15.43
CA PHE A 130 3.45 -6.00 15.94
C PHE A 130 3.60 -6.61 17.35
N SER A 131 4.61 -7.43 17.56
CA SER A 131 4.89 -8.04 18.87
C SER A 131 5.10 -7.00 19.97
N LYS A 132 5.78 -5.88 19.68
CA LYS A 132 5.96 -4.77 20.64
C LYS A 132 4.62 -4.10 20.99
N VAL A 133 3.80 -3.79 19.98
CA VAL A 133 2.46 -3.20 20.19
C VAL A 133 1.57 -4.13 21.02
N HIS A 134 1.58 -5.44 20.70
CA HIS A 134 0.81 -6.45 21.44
C HIS A 134 1.28 -6.61 22.89
N LYS A 135 2.60 -6.57 23.14
CA LYS A 135 3.17 -6.64 24.50
C LYS A 135 2.83 -5.40 25.33
N ALA A 136 2.68 -4.24 24.70
CA ALA A 136 2.19 -3.03 25.35
C ALA A 136 0.67 -3.06 25.65
N GLY A 137 -0.02 -4.13 25.27
CA GLY A 137 -1.46 -4.30 25.50
C GLY A 137 -2.35 -3.63 24.44
N HIS A 138 -1.78 -3.08 23.38
CA HIS A 138 -2.50 -2.41 22.30
C HIS A 138 -2.65 -3.29 21.07
N LEU A 139 -3.53 -2.91 20.14
CA LEU A 139 -3.72 -3.59 18.85
C LEU A 139 -3.69 -2.55 17.73
N ILE A 140 -3.14 -2.94 16.59
CA ILE A 140 -3.05 -2.07 15.40
C ILE A 140 -4.46 -1.86 14.82
N GLY A 141 -5.22 -2.95 14.66
CA GLY A 141 -6.61 -2.92 14.17
C GLY A 141 -6.72 -2.59 12.69
N ASP A 142 -6.37 -1.38 12.25
CA ASP A 142 -6.36 -0.99 10.84
C ASP A 142 -5.03 -1.36 10.16
N VAL A 143 -4.78 -2.66 10.09
CA VAL A 143 -3.60 -3.17 9.39
C VAL A 143 -3.81 -3.09 7.89
N ASN A 144 -2.97 -2.33 7.21
CA ASN A 144 -2.91 -2.29 5.75
C ASN A 144 -1.51 -1.85 5.28
N HIS A 145 -1.25 -2.03 3.99
CA HIS A 145 0.06 -1.75 3.41
C HIS A 145 0.48 -0.27 3.44
N SER A 146 -0.47 0.67 3.57
CA SER A 146 -0.19 2.10 3.61
C SER A 146 0.25 2.55 5.01
N ASN A 147 -0.17 1.83 6.05
CA ASN A 147 0.12 2.14 7.45
C ASN A 147 1.43 1.53 7.96
N ILE A 148 2.20 0.87 7.09
CA ILE A 148 3.50 0.27 7.40
C ILE A 148 4.56 0.92 6.50
N LEU A 149 5.43 1.73 7.09
CA LEU A 149 6.52 2.40 6.38
C LEU A 149 7.84 1.65 6.56
N VAL A 150 8.63 1.57 5.48
CA VAL A 150 9.91 0.87 5.44
C VAL A 150 11.02 1.80 4.99
N GLY A 151 12.14 1.80 5.70
CA GLY A 151 13.38 2.48 5.30
C GLY A 151 14.31 1.60 4.47
N THR A 152 15.27 2.21 3.79
CA THR A 152 16.35 1.49 3.08
C THR A 152 17.28 0.75 4.05
N ASP A 153 17.19 1.04 5.35
CA ASP A 153 17.86 0.35 6.47
C ASP A 153 17.05 -0.85 6.98
N SER A 154 15.97 -1.23 6.32
CA SER A 154 15.02 -2.29 6.70
C SER A 154 14.18 -2.02 7.96
N LYS A 155 14.38 -0.90 8.64
CA LYS A 155 13.55 -0.54 9.78
C LYS A 155 12.13 -0.26 9.34
N VAL A 156 11.18 -0.63 10.21
CA VAL A 156 9.75 -0.51 9.97
C VAL A 156 9.15 0.42 11.01
N VAL A 157 8.22 1.28 10.58
CA VAL A 157 7.43 2.13 11.46
C VAL A 157 5.95 1.98 11.10
N LEU A 158 5.14 1.67 12.11
CA LEU A 158 3.68 1.67 12.00
C LEU A 158 3.18 3.11 12.20
N ILE A 159 2.41 3.60 11.26
CA ILE A 159 1.81 4.95 11.31
C ILE A 159 0.31 4.87 11.57
N ASP A 160 -0.33 6.04 11.66
CA ASP A 160 -1.76 6.18 11.94
C ASP A 160 -2.19 5.53 13.28
N THR A 161 -1.35 5.71 14.29
CA THR A 161 -1.51 5.07 15.62
C THR A 161 -2.73 5.56 16.39
N ASP A 162 -3.32 6.69 16.01
CA ASP A 162 -4.58 7.17 16.56
C ASP A 162 -5.80 6.36 16.07
N SER A 163 -5.65 5.50 15.05
CA SER A 163 -6.62 4.48 14.68
C SER A 163 -6.52 3.21 15.54
N PHE A 164 -5.38 2.93 16.21
CA PHE A 164 -5.17 1.71 16.99
C PHE A 164 -6.26 1.47 18.04
N GLN A 165 -6.51 0.21 18.39
CA GLN A 165 -7.25 -0.09 19.61
C GLN A 165 -6.31 0.07 20.80
N VAL A 166 -6.56 1.09 21.62
CA VAL A 166 -5.70 1.46 22.75
C VAL A 166 -6.35 1.04 24.04
N ARG A 167 -5.66 0.20 24.82
CA ARG A 167 -6.12 -0.23 26.12
C ARG A 167 -5.60 0.71 27.20
N ALA A 168 -6.51 1.42 27.86
CA ALA A 168 -6.26 2.20 29.06
C ALA A 168 -6.77 1.46 30.30
N PRO A 169 -6.34 1.83 31.53
CA PRO A 169 -6.72 1.12 32.75
C PRO A 169 -8.22 0.99 32.98
N LYS A 170 -9.00 2.02 32.59
CA LYS A 170 -10.45 2.09 32.82
C LYS A 170 -11.28 1.95 31.54
N LYS A 171 -10.66 2.00 30.36
CA LYS A 171 -11.37 2.02 29.08
C LYS A 171 -10.53 1.45 27.96
N THR A 172 -11.14 0.71 27.05
CA THR A 172 -10.55 0.35 25.76
C THR A 172 -11.10 1.29 24.68
N TYR A 173 -10.23 2.08 24.05
CA TYR A 173 -10.57 2.88 22.89
C TYR A 173 -10.49 2.00 21.65
N LEU A 174 -11.61 1.82 20.96
CA LEU A 174 -11.73 0.88 19.85
C LEU A 174 -11.05 1.40 18.58
N CYS A 175 -10.77 0.47 17.66
CA CYS A 175 -10.42 0.78 16.27
C CYS A 175 -11.68 0.59 15.42
N ASP A 176 -12.22 1.67 14.89
CA ASP A 176 -13.49 1.71 14.19
C ASP A 176 -13.38 1.58 12.66
N VAL A 177 -12.16 1.43 12.16
CA VAL A 177 -11.80 1.34 10.74
C VAL A 177 -11.12 0.01 10.40
N GLY A 178 -11.05 -0.32 9.12
CA GLY A 178 -10.33 -1.49 8.61
C GLY A 178 -10.52 -1.67 7.12
N VAL A 179 -9.50 -2.19 6.45
CA VAL A 179 -9.49 -2.46 5.01
C VAL A 179 -9.86 -3.92 4.76
N LYS A 180 -10.88 -4.17 3.92
CA LYS A 180 -11.46 -5.51 3.69
C LYS A 180 -10.44 -6.56 3.28
N ASP A 181 -9.47 -6.22 2.45
CA ASP A 181 -8.43 -7.15 2.01
C ASP A 181 -7.54 -7.68 3.14
N TYR A 182 -7.50 -6.98 4.28
CA TYR A 182 -6.73 -7.36 5.47
C TYR A 182 -7.60 -7.74 6.66
N LEU A 183 -8.91 -7.51 6.57
CA LEU A 183 -9.84 -7.78 7.65
C LEU A 183 -10.02 -9.30 7.84
N PRO A 184 -9.95 -9.84 9.06
CA PRO A 184 -10.22 -11.26 9.29
C PRO A 184 -11.71 -11.59 9.06
N PRO A 185 -12.02 -12.80 8.55
CA PRO A 185 -13.38 -13.17 8.15
C PRO A 185 -14.40 -13.05 9.28
N GLU A 186 -13.99 -13.27 10.53
CA GLU A 186 -14.86 -13.14 11.70
C GLU A 186 -15.32 -11.69 12.00
N LEU A 187 -14.77 -10.70 11.30
CA LEU A 187 -15.17 -9.29 11.39
C LEU A 187 -16.02 -8.81 10.21
N PHE A 188 -16.21 -9.64 9.19
CA PHE A 188 -17.06 -9.28 8.06
C PHE A 188 -18.50 -9.04 8.51
N GLY A 189 -19.14 -8.00 7.97
CA GLY A 189 -20.49 -7.60 8.32
C GLY A 189 -20.68 -6.99 9.71
N LYS A 190 -19.63 -6.91 10.55
CA LYS A 190 -19.73 -6.33 11.89
C LYS A 190 -19.53 -4.80 11.86
N ASN A 191 -20.23 -4.12 12.78
CA ASN A 191 -19.98 -2.71 13.05
C ASN A 191 -18.68 -2.56 13.86
N LEU A 192 -17.60 -2.18 13.20
CA LEU A 192 -16.27 -2.09 13.81
C LEU A 192 -16.19 -1.09 14.97
N LYS A 193 -17.09 -0.09 15.03
CA LYS A 193 -17.20 0.86 16.16
C LYS A 193 -17.61 0.21 17.47
N GLN A 194 -18.13 -1.01 17.44
CA GLN A 194 -18.63 -1.74 18.60
C GLN A 194 -17.84 -3.02 18.89
N VAL A 195 -16.83 -3.34 18.06
CA VAL A 195 -16.06 -4.56 18.20
C VAL A 195 -14.80 -4.32 19.02
N VAL A 196 -14.69 -5.02 20.15
CA VAL A 196 -13.41 -5.17 20.86
C VAL A 196 -12.58 -6.20 20.09
N ARG A 197 -11.52 -5.76 19.43
CA ARG A 197 -10.62 -6.65 18.69
C ARG A 197 -9.71 -7.43 19.63
N SER A 198 -9.14 -8.50 19.13
CA SER A 198 -8.15 -9.35 19.83
C SER A 198 -6.86 -9.41 19.03
N GLN A 199 -5.77 -9.86 19.64
CA GLN A 199 -4.51 -10.13 18.91
C GLN A 199 -4.70 -11.13 17.77
N ASN A 200 -5.67 -12.04 17.88
CA ASN A 200 -5.96 -13.00 16.81
C ASN A 200 -6.45 -12.33 15.52
N HIS A 201 -7.16 -11.19 15.63
CA HIS A 201 -7.57 -10.39 14.48
C HIS A 201 -6.34 -9.72 13.80
N ASP A 202 -5.47 -9.06 14.58
CA ASP A 202 -4.23 -8.48 14.07
C ASP A 202 -3.30 -9.54 13.46
N ASN A 203 -3.23 -10.74 14.05
CA ASN A 203 -2.40 -11.84 13.57
C ASN A 203 -2.83 -12.34 12.18
N PHE A 204 -4.12 -12.27 11.84
CA PHE A 204 -4.60 -12.55 10.49
C PHE A 204 -4.03 -11.53 9.49
N SER A 205 -4.23 -10.26 9.79
CA SER A 205 -3.79 -9.15 8.93
C SER A 205 -2.25 -9.12 8.80
N LEU A 206 -1.53 -9.37 9.90
CA LEU A 206 -0.08 -9.54 9.91
C LEU A 206 0.34 -10.66 8.95
N SER A 207 -0.34 -11.81 9.01
CA SER A 207 -0.02 -12.96 8.16
C SER A 207 -0.20 -12.64 6.66
N ILE A 208 -1.21 -11.82 6.31
CA ILE A 208 -1.39 -11.32 4.93
C ILE A 208 -0.20 -10.44 4.51
N ILE A 209 0.20 -9.49 5.34
CA ILE A 209 1.35 -8.61 5.06
C ILE A 209 2.64 -9.43 4.90
N LEU A 210 2.90 -10.37 5.80
CA LEU A 210 4.08 -11.25 5.72
C LEU A 210 4.05 -12.11 4.45
N PHE A 211 2.88 -12.62 4.09
CA PHE A 211 2.70 -13.36 2.85
C PHE A 211 3.01 -12.47 1.63
N GLN A 212 2.45 -11.27 1.56
CA GLN A 212 2.70 -10.34 0.46
C GLN A 212 4.19 -9.99 0.32
N ILE A 213 4.91 -9.80 1.44
CA ILE A 213 6.35 -9.55 1.40
C ILE A 213 7.09 -10.75 0.80
N LEU A 214 6.85 -11.96 1.30
CA LEU A 214 7.58 -13.17 0.90
C LEU A 214 7.19 -13.66 -0.50
N PHE A 215 5.93 -13.48 -0.90
CA PHE A 215 5.38 -13.89 -2.18
C PHE A 215 5.28 -12.76 -3.21
N LEU A 216 6.12 -11.72 -3.04
CA LEU A 216 6.33 -10.63 -4.01
C LEU A 216 5.03 -9.90 -4.39
N GLY A 217 4.22 -9.57 -3.40
CA GLY A 217 3.00 -8.79 -3.52
C GLY A 217 1.73 -9.61 -3.80
N ARG A 218 1.82 -10.94 -3.88
CA ARG A 218 0.62 -11.76 -4.03
C ARG A 218 -0.18 -11.83 -2.75
N HIS A 219 -1.50 -11.81 -2.90
CA HIS A 219 -2.40 -12.01 -1.77
C HIS A 219 -2.63 -13.52 -1.54
N PRO A 220 -2.68 -14.03 -0.29
CA PRO A 220 -2.80 -15.47 0.00
C PRO A 220 -4.11 -16.08 -0.54
N PHE A 221 -5.16 -15.30 -0.67
CA PHE A 221 -6.46 -15.74 -1.19
C PHE A 221 -6.64 -15.47 -2.69
N MET A 222 -5.61 -15.00 -3.38
CA MET A 222 -5.65 -14.79 -4.84
C MET A 222 -5.28 -16.08 -5.57
N GLY A 223 -6.29 -16.86 -5.89
CA GLY A 223 -6.22 -18.10 -6.66
C GLY A 223 -7.31 -18.17 -7.73
N ARG A 224 -7.31 -19.25 -8.51
CA ARG A 224 -8.35 -19.55 -9.49
C ARG A 224 -9.21 -20.70 -8.98
N MET A 225 -10.53 -20.54 -9.01
CA MET A 225 -11.45 -21.64 -8.70
C MET A 225 -11.41 -22.70 -9.79
N THR A 226 -11.37 -23.98 -9.40
CA THR A 226 -11.43 -25.11 -10.33
C THR A 226 -12.86 -25.40 -10.81
N THR A 227 -13.85 -24.89 -10.10
CA THR A 227 -15.28 -24.98 -10.43
C THR A 227 -15.71 -24.04 -11.54
N GLY A 228 -14.86 -23.10 -11.95
CA GLY A 228 -15.21 -22.02 -12.87
C GLY A 228 -15.97 -20.85 -12.24
N GLU A 229 -16.27 -20.91 -10.93
CA GLU A 229 -16.86 -19.80 -10.18
C GLU A 229 -15.92 -18.59 -10.17
N ASP A 230 -16.43 -17.40 -10.45
CA ASP A 230 -15.69 -16.14 -10.28
C ASP A 230 -15.90 -15.63 -8.85
N VAL A 231 -14.87 -15.70 -8.04
CA VAL A 231 -14.91 -15.34 -6.62
C VAL A 231 -14.09 -14.08 -6.42
N SER A 232 -14.72 -13.01 -5.88
CA SER A 232 -14.02 -11.79 -5.52
C SER A 232 -12.99 -12.07 -4.41
N LEU A 233 -11.96 -11.21 -4.30
CA LEU A 233 -10.96 -11.34 -3.22
C LEU A 233 -11.62 -11.30 -1.83
N GLU A 234 -12.59 -10.40 -1.63
CA GLU A 234 -13.37 -10.27 -0.39
C GLU A 234 -14.06 -11.60 -0.03
N ALA A 235 -14.80 -12.19 -0.99
CA ALA A 235 -15.46 -13.47 -0.77
C ALA A 235 -14.47 -14.63 -0.55
N ALA A 236 -13.30 -14.58 -1.19
CA ALA A 236 -12.26 -15.59 -0.96
C ALA A 236 -11.66 -15.49 0.45
N VAL A 237 -11.48 -14.25 0.98
CA VAL A 237 -11.05 -14.01 2.36
C VAL A 237 -12.13 -14.50 3.33
N GLU A 238 -13.38 -14.10 3.14
CA GLU A 238 -14.51 -14.48 3.99
C GLU A 238 -14.68 -16.01 4.09
N ARG A 239 -14.51 -16.71 2.95
CA ARG A 239 -14.60 -18.17 2.86
C ARG A 239 -13.30 -18.90 3.25
N LEU A 240 -12.24 -18.18 3.59
CA LEU A 240 -10.89 -18.72 3.88
C LEU A 240 -10.37 -19.64 2.75
N LEU A 241 -10.51 -19.22 1.50
CA LEU A 241 -10.03 -19.95 0.32
C LEU A 241 -8.53 -19.70 0.11
N TYR A 242 -7.70 -20.18 1.04
CA TYR A 242 -6.25 -20.03 0.96
C TYR A 242 -5.70 -20.79 -0.26
N ALA A 243 -5.29 -20.05 -1.28
CA ALA A 243 -4.92 -20.62 -2.58
C ALA A 243 -3.61 -21.41 -2.55
N PHE A 244 -2.69 -21.11 -1.64
CA PHE A 244 -1.37 -21.73 -1.50
C PHE A 244 -1.33 -22.82 -0.44
N SER A 245 -2.48 -23.24 0.06
CA SER A 245 -2.62 -24.33 1.02
C SER A 245 -2.17 -25.65 0.42
N SER A 246 -1.58 -26.51 1.25
CA SER A 246 -1.36 -27.91 0.90
C SER A 246 -2.68 -28.64 0.58
N ASN A 247 -3.81 -28.14 1.09
CA ASN A 247 -5.17 -28.64 0.83
C ASN A 247 -5.97 -27.78 -0.16
N ALA A 248 -5.32 -26.96 -0.97
CA ALA A 248 -5.99 -26.03 -1.90
C ALA A 248 -6.95 -26.75 -2.88
N ARG A 249 -6.61 -27.99 -3.28
CA ARG A 249 -7.48 -28.80 -4.16
C ARG A 249 -8.80 -29.17 -3.48
N GLY A 250 -8.79 -29.48 -2.19
CA GLY A 250 -10.01 -29.76 -1.43
C GLY A 250 -10.92 -28.52 -1.26
N ASN A 251 -10.35 -27.32 -1.36
CA ASN A 251 -11.08 -26.05 -1.34
C ASN A 251 -11.49 -25.59 -2.76
N HIS A 252 -11.26 -26.41 -3.80
CA HIS A 252 -11.52 -26.06 -5.19
C HIS A 252 -10.81 -24.78 -5.67
N VAL A 253 -9.68 -24.42 -5.07
CA VAL A 253 -8.88 -23.27 -5.46
C VAL A 253 -7.47 -23.70 -5.86
N GLN A 254 -6.92 -23.06 -6.89
CA GLN A 254 -5.55 -23.32 -7.37
C GLN A 254 -4.71 -22.06 -7.26
N PRO A 255 -3.47 -22.18 -6.75
CA PRO A 255 -2.52 -21.08 -6.80
C PRO A 255 -2.08 -20.84 -8.25
N PRO A 256 -1.49 -19.67 -8.55
CA PRO A 256 -0.83 -19.46 -9.82
C PRO A 256 0.28 -20.51 -10.03
N PRO A 257 0.54 -20.93 -11.29
CA PRO A 257 1.54 -21.96 -11.58
C PRO A 257 2.93 -21.63 -11.02
N PRO A 258 3.74 -22.64 -10.65
CA PRO A 258 5.08 -22.44 -10.05
C PRO A 258 6.04 -21.58 -10.88
N HIS A 259 5.96 -21.66 -12.22
CA HIS A 259 6.77 -20.82 -13.12
C HIS A 259 6.34 -19.34 -13.13
N MET A 260 5.17 -19.02 -12.60
CA MET A 260 4.63 -17.65 -12.54
C MET A 260 4.64 -17.04 -11.14
N SER A 261 4.84 -17.85 -10.09
CA SER A 261 4.78 -17.38 -8.72
C SER A 261 5.65 -18.18 -7.76
N PHE A 262 6.08 -17.51 -6.69
CA PHE A 262 6.64 -18.15 -5.52
C PHE A 262 5.57 -19.05 -4.88
N GLN A 263 5.96 -20.24 -4.38
CA GLN A 263 5.06 -21.27 -3.86
C GLN A 263 5.30 -21.52 -2.36
N SER A 264 4.32 -22.07 -1.66
CA SER A 264 4.50 -22.51 -0.27
C SER A 264 5.63 -23.55 -0.12
N THR A 265 5.83 -24.37 -1.15
CA THR A 265 6.92 -25.36 -1.23
C THR A 265 8.31 -24.75 -1.43
N ASP A 266 8.42 -23.47 -1.72
CA ASP A 266 9.69 -22.73 -1.79
C ASP A 266 10.14 -22.22 -0.40
N LEU A 267 9.31 -22.43 0.63
CA LEU A 267 9.61 -22.11 2.03
C LEU A 267 9.86 -23.39 2.84
N PRO A 268 10.74 -23.35 3.85
CA PRO A 268 10.83 -24.42 4.82
C PRO A 268 9.49 -24.69 5.50
N ARG A 269 9.21 -25.96 5.79
CA ARG A 269 7.92 -26.40 6.34
C ARG A 269 7.50 -25.62 7.59
N TYR A 270 8.42 -25.33 8.49
CA TYR A 270 8.12 -24.59 9.71
C TYR A 270 7.63 -23.15 9.45
N VAL A 271 7.86 -22.57 8.25
CA VAL A 271 7.30 -21.26 7.84
C VAL A 271 5.99 -21.45 7.09
N SER A 272 5.93 -22.41 6.14
CA SER A 272 4.68 -22.67 5.39
C SER A 272 3.56 -23.15 6.32
N ASP A 273 3.85 -23.91 7.36
CA ASP A 273 2.89 -24.36 8.38
C ASP A 273 2.30 -23.17 9.19
N LEU A 274 3.05 -22.06 9.37
CA LEU A 274 2.50 -20.85 9.99
C LEU A 274 1.43 -20.20 9.11
N PHE A 275 1.64 -20.16 7.79
CA PHE A 275 0.62 -19.66 6.86
C PHE A 275 -0.62 -20.56 6.85
N GLU A 276 -0.43 -21.89 6.85
CA GLU A 276 -1.54 -22.84 6.96
C GLU A 276 -2.37 -22.59 8.24
N ARG A 277 -1.71 -22.41 9.38
CA ARG A 277 -2.37 -22.09 10.65
C ARG A 277 -3.04 -20.72 10.64
N SER A 278 -2.50 -19.75 9.89
CA SER A 278 -3.09 -18.41 9.80
C SER A 278 -4.38 -18.37 8.99
N PHE A 279 -4.48 -19.19 7.93
CA PHE A 279 -5.52 -19.07 6.91
C PHE A 279 -6.46 -20.27 6.82
N SER A 280 -6.25 -21.31 7.60
CA SER A 280 -7.18 -22.45 7.68
C SER A 280 -8.39 -22.14 8.55
N LYS A 281 -9.50 -22.84 8.32
CA LYS A 281 -10.72 -22.71 9.16
C LYS A 281 -10.46 -23.00 10.65
N LYS A 282 -9.46 -23.82 10.96
CA LYS A 282 -9.06 -24.12 12.35
C LYS A 282 -8.58 -22.88 13.10
N CYS A 283 -8.06 -21.86 12.43
CA CYS A 283 -7.57 -20.62 13.07
C CYS A 283 -8.67 -19.84 13.82
N LEU A 284 -9.93 -20.06 13.48
CA LEU A 284 -11.07 -19.42 14.15
C LEU A 284 -11.24 -19.92 15.61
N THR A 285 -10.83 -21.15 15.90
CA THR A 285 -10.93 -21.78 17.23
C THR A 285 -9.58 -21.98 17.90
N SER A 286 -8.54 -22.41 17.17
CA SER A 286 -7.20 -22.70 17.73
C SER A 286 -6.29 -21.48 17.83
N GLY A 287 -6.69 -20.35 17.26
CA GLY A 287 -5.87 -19.14 17.17
C GLY A 287 -4.84 -19.22 16.04
N ARG A 288 -4.37 -18.04 15.65
CA ARG A 288 -3.32 -17.81 14.62
C ARG A 288 -1.95 -17.68 15.27
N PRO A 289 -0.86 -17.95 14.53
CA PRO A 289 0.49 -17.69 15.03
C PRO A 289 0.63 -16.26 15.52
N SER A 290 1.22 -16.07 16.70
CA SER A 290 1.46 -14.76 17.26
C SER A 290 2.53 -13.99 16.49
N ALA A 291 2.55 -12.67 16.61
CA ALA A 291 3.58 -11.83 16.02
C ALA A 291 5.00 -12.22 16.52
N SER A 292 5.13 -12.66 17.76
CA SER A 292 6.39 -13.16 18.32
C SER A 292 6.84 -14.48 17.68
N GLU A 293 5.89 -15.41 17.45
CA GLU A 293 6.16 -16.68 16.78
C GLU A 293 6.61 -16.45 15.33
N TRP A 294 5.95 -15.54 14.61
CA TRP A 294 6.36 -15.09 13.28
C TRP A 294 7.78 -14.51 13.30
N ALA A 295 8.07 -13.57 14.22
CA ALA A 295 9.38 -12.94 14.32
C ALA A 295 10.50 -13.98 14.54
N THR A 296 10.27 -14.95 15.41
CA THR A 296 11.23 -16.03 15.71
C THR A 296 11.48 -16.94 14.50
N SER A 297 10.39 -17.36 13.84
CA SER A 297 10.48 -18.29 12.71
C SER A 297 11.10 -17.63 11.47
N LEU A 298 10.74 -16.40 11.19
CA LEU A 298 11.32 -15.65 10.06
C LEU A 298 12.79 -15.26 10.32
N ASP A 299 13.17 -14.96 11.58
CA ASP A 299 14.57 -14.70 11.90
C ASP A 299 15.43 -15.99 11.82
N LYS A 300 14.85 -17.15 12.14
CA LYS A 300 15.49 -18.44 11.88
C LYS A 300 15.72 -18.63 10.37
N LEU A 301 14.69 -18.44 9.53
CA LEU A 301 14.83 -18.53 8.08
C LEU A 301 15.89 -17.57 7.55
N ARG A 302 15.92 -16.32 8.05
CA ARG A 302 16.91 -15.31 7.67
C ARG A 302 18.37 -15.79 7.91
N ARG A 303 18.60 -16.51 9.00
CA ARG A 303 19.93 -17.09 9.31
C ARG A 303 20.27 -18.33 8.47
N GLU A 304 19.25 -19.02 7.98
CA GLU A 304 19.41 -20.23 7.14
C GLU A 304 19.46 -19.90 5.64
N LEU A 305 19.39 -18.60 5.25
CA LEU A 305 19.50 -18.21 3.85
C LEU A 305 20.92 -18.44 3.32
N VAL A 306 20.98 -19.00 2.13
CA VAL A 306 22.20 -19.12 1.32
C VAL A 306 22.04 -18.33 0.02
N GLU A 307 23.15 -17.80 -0.47
CA GLU A 307 23.23 -17.17 -1.78
C GLU A 307 23.16 -18.23 -2.88
N CYS A 308 22.44 -17.95 -3.95
CA CYS A 308 22.31 -18.85 -5.09
C CYS A 308 23.59 -18.85 -5.93
N THR A 309 24.10 -20.02 -6.26
CA THR A 309 25.31 -20.19 -7.07
C THR A 309 25.19 -19.62 -8.49
N SER A 310 23.96 -19.56 -9.03
CA SER A 310 23.70 -19.06 -10.39
C SER A 310 23.48 -17.53 -10.46
N ASN A 311 23.07 -16.89 -9.35
CA ASN A 311 22.81 -15.45 -9.32
C ASN A 311 22.92 -14.93 -7.88
N SER A 312 23.92 -14.10 -7.60
CA SER A 312 24.21 -13.54 -6.27
C SER A 312 23.10 -12.65 -5.70
N ASN A 313 22.18 -12.13 -6.54
CA ASN A 313 21.01 -11.40 -6.06
C ASN A 313 19.89 -12.32 -5.53
N HIS A 314 19.99 -13.63 -5.81
CA HIS A 314 19.03 -14.62 -5.32
C HIS A 314 19.49 -15.24 -4.00
N HIS A 315 18.54 -15.43 -3.10
CA HIS A 315 18.76 -16.13 -1.84
C HIS A 315 17.62 -17.15 -1.66
N HIS A 316 17.93 -18.28 -1.09
CA HIS A 316 16.95 -19.34 -0.77
C HIS A 316 17.32 -20.03 0.55
N ALA A 317 16.42 -20.77 1.14
CA ALA A 317 16.72 -21.53 2.34
C ALA A 317 17.72 -22.65 2.03
N LYS A 318 18.64 -22.91 2.95
CA LYS A 318 19.64 -23.98 2.84
C LYS A 318 18.95 -25.34 2.58
N GLY A 319 19.45 -26.08 1.61
CA GLY A 319 18.92 -27.39 1.21
C GLY A 319 17.70 -27.32 0.26
N MET A 320 17.24 -26.13 -0.12
CA MET A 320 16.13 -25.95 -1.07
C MET A 320 16.64 -25.44 -2.43
N SER A 321 15.88 -25.71 -3.49
CA SER A 321 16.16 -25.15 -4.82
C SER A 321 15.84 -23.66 -4.88
N CYS A 322 16.55 -22.92 -5.73
CA CYS A 322 16.31 -21.48 -5.89
C CYS A 322 15.04 -21.21 -6.71
N ALA A 323 13.97 -20.77 -6.05
CA ALA A 323 12.72 -20.37 -6.70
C ALA A 323 12.91 -19.21 -7.68
N PHE A 324 13.81 -18.28 -7.39
CA PHE A 324 14.02 -17.08 -8.22
C PHE A 324 14.69 -17.41 -9.56
N CYS A 325 15.56 -18.42 -9.62
CA CYS A 325 16.08 -18.92 -10.90
C CYS A 325 14.93 -19.44 -11.79
N ARG A 326 13.99 -20.21 -11.23
CA ARG A 326 12.81 -20.71 -11.94
C ARG A 326 11.93 -19.56 -12.46
N LEU A 327 11.68 -18.57 -11.61
CA LEU A 327 10.84 -17.43 -11.96
C LEU A 327 11.50 -16.52 -13.01
N ASP A 328 12.81 -16.28 -12.90
CA ASP A 328 13.55 -15.45 -13.85
C ASP A 328 13.68 -16.11 -15.23
N GLN A 329 13.80 -17.42 -15.31
CA GLN A 329 13.79 -18.14 -16.60
C GLN A 329 12.54 -17.83 -17.41
N GLU A 330 11.36 -17.83 -16.78
CA GLU A 330 10.09 -17.51 -17.47
C GLU A 330 9.97 -16.01 -17.81
N ARG A 331 10.50 -15.14 -16.96
CA ARG A 331 10.51 -13.69 -17.23
C ARG A 331 11.40 -13.36 -18.42
N ILE A 332 12.59 -13.96 -18.50
CA ILE A 332 13.54 -13.77 -19.59
C ILE A 332 12.96 -14.28 -20.91
N LYS A 333 12.30 -15.46 -20.93
CA LYS A 333 11.58 -15.97 -22.10
C LYS A 333 10.51 -14.97 -22.63
N LYS A 334 9.93 -14.17 -21.73
CA LYS A 334 8.94 -13.14 -22.05
C LYS A 334 9.51 -11.73 -22.17
N ASN A 335 10.82 -11.61 -22.39
CA ASN A 335 11.55 -10.33 -22.49
C ASN A 335 11.34 -9.38 -21.30
N ARG A 336 11.14 -9.94 -20.07
CA ARG A 336 10.97 -9.17 -18.84
C ARG A 336 12.26 -9.18 -18.02
N SER A 337 12.53 -8.08 -17.32
CA SER A 337 13.68 -8.00 -16.41
C SER A 337 13.60 -9.03 -15.27
N PRO A 338 14.74 -9.54 -14.78
CA PRO A 338 14.83 -10.39 -13.60
C PRO A 338 14.15 -9.74 -12.38
N ILE A 339 13.64 -10.57 -11.45
CA ILE A 339 12.88 -10.11 -10.26
C ILE A 339 13.72 -9.20 -9.35
N PHE A 340 15.00 -9.50 -9.18
CA PHE A 340 15.92 -8.75 -8.32
C PHE A 340 17.06 -8.08 -9.12
N GLY A 341 16.86 -7.80 -10.41
CA GLY A 341 17.87 -7.21 -11.28
C GLY A 341 18.98 -8.18 -11.67
N THR A 342 19.87 -7.74 -12.56
CA THR A 342 21.06 -8.49 -12.93
C THR A 342 22.17 -8.25 -11.90
N PRO A 343 22.99 -9.27 -11.56
CA PRO A 343 24.15 -9.07 -10.70
C PRO A 343 25.08 -8.03 -11.34
N THR A 344 25.40 -6.98 -10.61
CA THR A 344 26.53 -6.14 -10.96
C THR A 344 27.77 -7.02 -10.81
N LYS A 345 28.40 -7.42 -11.92
CA LYS A 345 29.73 -8.05 -11.88
C LYS A 345 30.63 -7.12 -11.07
N GLY A 346 30.97 -7.50 -9.87
CA GLY A 346 31.94 -6.80 -9.06
C GLY A 346 33.22 -6.70 -9.88
N LYS A 347 33.61 -5.53 -10.29
CA LYS A 347 34.97 -5.29 -10.73
C LYS A 347 35.86 -5.55 -9.52
N SER A 348 36.47 -6.73 -9.48
CA SER A 348 37.59 -7.02 -8.61
C SER A 348 38.61 -5.92 -8.74
N GLY A 349 39.10 -5.43 -7.60
CA GLY A 349 39.90 -4.25 -7.42
C GLY A 349 40.95 -3.97 -8.50
N GLY A 350 40.73 -2.85 -9.16
CA GLY A 350 41.75 -2.09 -9.85
C GLY A 350 41.59 -0.66 -9.38
N LEU A 351 42.54 -0.17 -8.60
CA LEU A 351 42.69 1.25 -8.30
C LEU A 351 42.89 2.02 -9.61
N LEU A 352 41.83 2.49 -10.22
CA LEU A 352 41.94 3.47 -11.28
C LEU A 352 41.90 4.86 -10.68
N ARG A 353 43.06 5.51 -10.66
CA ARG A 353 43.25 6.94 -10.40
C ARG A 353 42.20 7.75 -11.18
N ARG A 354 41.40 8.49 -10.45
CA ARG A 354 40.47 9.49 -11.02
C ARG A 354 41.29 10.57 -11.68
N ALA A 355 41.21 10.69 -13.01
CA ALA A 355 41.68 11.86 -13.72
C ALA A 355 40.81 13.07 -13.39
N PRO A 356 41.36 14.29 -13.28
CA PRO A 356 40.60 15.47 -12.92
C PRO A 356 39.68 15.86 -14.08
N GLN A 357 38.36 15.95 -13.78
CA GLN A 357 37.38 16.48 -14.73
C GLN A 357 37.60 17.98 -14.94
N LYS A 358 37.96 18.36 -16.16
CA LYS A 358 37.95 19.77 -16.61
C LYS A 358 36.51 20.31 -16.55
N LYS A 359 36.30 21.36 -15.77
CA LYS A 359 35.05 22.14 -15.75
C LYS A 359 34.77 22.72 -17.12
N ARG A 360 33.64 22.39 -17.75
CA ARG A 360 33.15 23.09 -18.94
C ARG A 360 32.57 24.44 -18.53
N PRO A 361 32.83 25.53 -19.28
CA PRO A 361 32.25 26.84 -18.96
C PRO A 361 30.75 26.86 -19.27
N ILE A 362 30.00 27.53 -18.39
CA ILE A 362 28.57 27.79 -18.54
C ILE A 362 28.38 28.80 -19.68
N ARG A 363 27.67 28.41 -20.73
CA ARG A 363 27.28 29.26 -21.85
C ARG A 363 25.98 29.98 -21.51
N ALA A 364 25.95 31.30 -21.67
CA ALA A 364 24.77 32.15 -21.46
C ALA A 364 23.64 31.82 -22.46
N PRO A 365 22.37 32.10 -22.11
CA PRO A 365 21.23 31.75 -22.94
C PRO A 365 21.18 32.63 -24.20
N GLN A 366 21.16 31.99 -25.38
CA GLN A 366 20.86 32.65 -26.64
C GLN A 366 19.35 32.78 -26.84
N LYS A 367 18.92 33.97 -27.27
CA LYS A 367 17.56 34.27 -27.73
C LYS A 367 17.21 33.42 -28.95
N VAL A 368 16.09 32.70 -28.88
CA VAL A 368 15.53 31.94 -30.01
C VAL A 368 14.53 32.79 -30.75
N SER A 369 14.77 33.03 -32.04
CA SER A 369 13.80 33.62 -33.00
C SER A 369 12.86 32.50 -33.50
N PRO A 370 11.63 32.82 -33.96
CA PRO A 370 10.64 31.80 -34.32
C PRO A 370 10.96 31.14 -35.65
N LEU A 371 10.93 29.82 -35.68
CA LEU A 371 11.03 29.02 -36.91
C LEU A 371 9.65 28.69 -37.46
N GLN A 372 9.50 29.04 -38.75
CA GLN A 372 8.37 28.64 -39.60
C GLN A 372 8.48 27.18 -40.00
N GLY A 373 7.35 26.50 -39.97
CA GLY A 373 6.93 25.40 -40.84
C GLY A 373 7.76 24.12 -40.84
N THR A 374 7.24 23.06 -40.16
CA THR A 374 7.57 21.68 -40.55
C THR A 374 6.30 20.81 -40.47
N THR A 375 6.16 20.00 -41.49
CA THR A 375 5.15 19.00 -41.81
C THR A 375 4.93 17.98 -40.68
N PRO A 376 3.70 17.42 -40.46
CA PRO A 376 3.45 16.45 -39.42
C PRO A 376 4.14 15.13 -39.70
N LEU A 377 4.95 14.67 -38.77
CA LEU A 377 5.48 13.30 -38.73
C LEU A 377 4.38 12.34 -38.29
N ALA A 378 4.33 11.19 -38.94
CA ALA A 378 3.33 10.15 -38.76
C ALA A 378 3.29 9.61 -37.29
N LEU A 379 2.09 9.49 -36.76
CA LEU A 379 1.76 9.10 -35.37
C LEU A 379 2.09 7.63 -35.01
N SER A 380 2.76 6.87 -35.87
CA SER A 380 3.02 5.44 -35.67
C SER A 380 4.26 5.11 -34.81
N GLN A 381 5.02 6.11 -34.34
CA GLN A 381 6.29 5.87 -33.61
C GLN A 381 6.33 6.34 -32.16
N LEU A 382 5.20 6.77 -31.56
CA LEU A 382 5.18 7.35 -30.20
C LEU A 382 4.20 6.66 -29.22
N ALA A 383 3.83 5.42 -29.45
CA ALA A 383 3.10 4.64 -28.46
C ALA A 383 4.00 3.52 -27.92
N PRO A 384 4.48 3.57 -26.67
CA PRO A 384 4.85 2.34 -25.99
C PRO A 384 3.56 1.56 -25.79
N GLU A 385 3.50 0.33 -26.29
CA GLU A 385 2.44 -0.64 -26.04
C GLU A 385 2.24 -0.76 -24.53
N ALA A 386 1.19 -0.10 -24.01
CA ALA A 386 0.67 -0.38 -22.68
C ALA A 386 0.04 -1.76 -22.75
N GLU A 387 0.77 -2.78 -22.27
CA GLU A 387 0.23 -4.13 -22.08
C GLU A 387 -1.01 -4.05 -21.18
N PHE A 388 -2.17 -4.15 -21.79
CA PHE A 388 -3.44 -4.36 -21.09
C PHE A 388 -3.45 -5.77 -20.50
N HIS A 389 -2.88 -5.92 -19.32
CA HIS A 389 -3.13 -7.12 -18.53
C HIS A 389 -4.52 -7.03 -17.92
N ASN A 390 -5.42 -7.80 -18.54
CA ASN A 390 -6.62 -8.42 -17.97
C ASN A 390 -7.21 -7.68 -16.75
N LEU A 391 -7.85 -6.53 -17.01
CA LEU A 391 -8.69 -5.84 -16.04
C LEU A 391 -10.08 -6.53 -16.02
N SER A 392 -10.13 -7.82 -15.69
CA SER A 392 -11.36 -8.55 -15.38
C SER A 392 -11.80 -8.31 -13.92
N GLY A 393 -11.48 -7.14 -13.35
CA GLY A 393 -11.85 -6.76 -11.99
C GLY A 393 -12.71 -5.51 -11.98
N VAL A 394 -13.74 -5.52 -11.15
CA VAL A 394 -14.52 -4.35 -10.79
C VAL A 394 -13.61 -3.31 -10.14
N ILE A 395 -13.50 -2.10 -10.69
CA ILE A 395 -12.72 -1.03 -10.11
C ILE A 395 -13.43 -0.50 -8.86
N GLY A 396 -12.76 -0.57 -7.70
CA GLY A 396 -13.25 0.02 -6.46
C GLY A 396 -13.36 1.55 -6.52
N PRO A 397 -14.19 2.18 -5.65
CA PRO A 397 -14.40 3.62 -5.63
C PRO A 397 -13.10 4.43 -5.53
N GLU A 398 -12.15 4.00 -4.70
CA GLU A 398 -10.87 4.68 -4.49
C GLU A 398 -9.99 4.66 -5.74
N THR A 399 -9.89 3.52 -6.41
CA THR A 399 -9.15 3.40 -7.67
C THR A 399 -9.79 4.25 -8.78
N TYR A 400 -11.12 4.38 -8.77
CA TYR A 400 -11.84 5.24 -9.70
C TYR A 400 -11.54 6.72 -9.44
N VAL A 401 -11.58 7.17 -8.18
CA VAL A 401 -11.25 8.54 -7.78
C VAL A 401 -9.80 8.90 -8.09
N GLU A 402 -8.87 7.98 -7.87
CA GLU A 402 -7.46 8.20 -8.19
C GLU A 402 -7.23 8.33 -9.69
N ARG A 403 -7.90 7.51 -10.50
CA ARG A 403 -7.90 7.65 -11.96
C ARG A 403 -8.55 8.94 -12.45
N LEU A 404 -9.61 9.40 -11.80
CA LEU A 404 -10.21 10.70 -12.09
C LEU A 404 -9.26 11.86 -11.80
N LYS A 405 -8.51 11.81 -10.69
CA LYS A 405 -7.50 12.84 -10.35
C LYS A 405 -6.35 12.85 -11.37
N GLN A 406 -5.87 11.69 -11.78
CA GLN A 406 -4.80 11.55 -12.79
C GLN A 406 -5.25 12.01 -14.19
N SER A 407 -6.53 11.93 -14.48
CA SER A 407 -7.15 12.32 -15.75
C SER A 407 -7.82 13.69 -15.73
N GLY A 408 -7.54 14.52 -14.73
CA GLY A 408 -8.18 15.84 -14.55
C GLY A 408 -8.14 16.75 -15.79
N GLY A 409 -7.05 16.71 -16.56
CA GLY A 409 -6.97 17.37 -17.87
C GLY A 409 -7.81 16.71 -18.97
N ALA A 410 -8.08 15.41 -18.86
CA ALA A 410 -8.88 14.64 -19.82
C ALA A 410 -10.38 14.83 -19.63
N ALA A 411 -10.85 15.11 -18.41
CA ALA A 411 -12.26 15.43 -18.17
C ALA A 411 -12.70 16.71 -18.89
N LEU A 412 -11.83 17.71 -18.93
CA LEU A 412 -12.06 18.94 -19.69
C LEU A 412 -12.08 18.67 -21.22
N ALA A 413 -11.21 17.79 -21.69
CA ALA A 413 -11.16 17.41 -23.10
C ALA A 413 -12.38 16.61 -23.58
N VAL A 414 -12.93 15.72 -22.72
CA VAL A 414 -14.17 15.00 -23.02
C VAL A 414 -15.36 15.93 -23.07
N LEU A 415 -15.40 16.97 -22.25
CA LEU A 415 -16.47 17.98 -22.27
C LEU A 415 -16.46 18.83 -23.53
N VAL A 416 -15.27 19.21 -24.00
CA VAL A 416 -15.10 19.90 -25.28
C VAL A 416 -15.50 18.99 -26.45
N ALA A 417 -15.18 17.70 -26.38
CA ALA A 417 -15.54 16.73 -27.40
C ALA A 417 -17.06 16.43 -27.46
N VAL A 418 -17.74 16.35 -26.31
CA VAL A 418 -19.20 16.17 -26.24
C VAL A 418 -19.94 17.42 -26.74
N GLY A 419 -19.46 18.62 -26.40
CA GLY A 419 -20.01 19.88 -26.93
C GLY A 419 -19.80 20.04 -28.45
N LEU A 420 -18.76 19.42 -29.02
CA LEU A 420 -18.47 19.43 -30.47
C LEU A 420 -19.19 18.33 -31.24
N LEU A 421 -19.59 17.24 -30.60
CA LEU A 421 -20.40 16.16 -31.21
C LEU A 421 -21.83 16.63 -31.52
N ASP A 422 -22.35 17.56 -30.74
CA ASP A 422 -23.64 18.22 -31.01
C ASP A 422 -23.57 19.17 -32.22
N SER A 423 -22.38 19.57 -32.65
CA SER A 423 -22.11 20.42 -33.82
C SER A 423 -21.65 19.66 -35.06
N GLY A 424 -21.61 18.33 -35.05
CA GLY A 424 -21.29 17.49 -36.21
C GLY A 424 -19.83 17.47 -36.66
N ALA A 425 -18.89 18.03 -35.85
CA ALA A 425 -17.46 18.07 -36.15
C ALA A 425 -16.71 16.95 -35.43
N VAL A 426 -16.15 16.00 -36.18
CA VAL A 426 -15.33 14.91 -35.65
C VAL A 426 -13.87 15.36 -35.50
N PHE A 427 -13.37 15.47 -34.27
CA PHE A 427 -11.95 15.72 -34.01
C PHE A 427 -11.27 14.46 -33.48
N LEU A 428 -10.36 13.86 -34.28
CA LEU A 428 -9.69 12.58 -34.02
C LEU A 428 -8.45 12.68 -33.07
N GLY A 429 -8.12 13.87 -32.54
CA GLY A 429 -6.83 14.13 -31.89
C GLY A 429 -6.75 13.92 -30.37
N LEU A 430 -7.84 13.56 -29.64
CA LEU A 430 -7.87 13.51 -28.18
C LEU A 430 -8.24 12.13 -27.59
N LEU A 431 -8.02 11.06 -28.35
CA LEU A 431 -8.58 9.74 -28.04
C LEU A 431 -7.94 8.99 -26.86
N GLY A 432 -6.68 9.20 -26.52
CA GLY A 432 -6.00 8.40 -25.48
C GLY A 432 -6.55 8.62 -24.04
N PRO A 433 -6.47 9.82 -23.48
CA PRO A 433 -6.95 10.10 -22.12
C PRO A 433 -8.47 9.99 -21.98
N ALA A 434 -9.22 10.38 -23.03
CA ALA A 434 -10.68 10.29 -23.06
C ALA A 434 -11.16 8.81 -23.12
N ALA A 435 -10.53 7.96 -23.91
CA ALA A 435 -10.82 6.53 -23.97
C ALA A 435 -10.53 5.83 -22.64
N TRP A 436 -9.42 6.21 -21.96
CA TRP A 436 -9.07 5.65 -20.68
C TRP A 436 -10.06 6.01 -19.56
N LEU A 437 -10.48 7.30 -19.48
CA LEU A 437 -11.52 7.77 -18.57
C LEU A 437 -12.86 7.10 -18.87
N GLY A 438 -13.23 6.98 -20.15
CA GLY A 438 -14.44 6.30 -20.59
C GLY A 438 -14.48 4.84 -20.14
N MET A 439 -13.39 4.08 -20.32
CA MET A 439 -13.30 2.69 -19.85
C MET A 439 -13.41 2.57 -18.32
N ALA A 440 -12.74 3.44 -17.57
CA ALA A 440 -12.83 3.45 -16.11
C ALA A 440 -14.28 3.72 -15.64
N THR A 441 -14.99 4.62 -16.33
CA THR A 441 -16.40 4.95 -16.05
C THR A 441 -17.32 3.79 -16.41
N ILE A 442 -17.14 3.14 -17.56
CA ILE A 442 -17.92 1.97 -17.98
C ILE A 442 -17.73 0.81 -17.00
N GLN A 443 -16.51 0.54 -16.56
CA GLN A 443 -16.25 -0.48 -15.56
C GLN A 443 -16.95 -0.19 -14.24
N ARG A 444 -16.96 1.10 -13.81
CA ARG A 444 -17.68 1.51 -12.61
C ARG A 444 -19.19 1.36 -12.74
N VAL A 445 -19.76 1.72 -13.90
CA VAL A 445 -21.20 1.55 -14.20
C VAL A 445 -21.58 0.06 -14.17
N LYS A 446 -20.78 -0.81 -14.79
CA LYS A 446 -20.97 -2.27 -14.72
C LYS A 446 -20.92 -2.79 -13.27
N SER A 447 -20.02 -2.27 -12.43
CA SER A 447 -19.92 -2.67 -11.02
C SER A 447 -21.16 -2.31 -10.19
N LEU A 448 -21.96 -1.34 -10.67
CA LEU A 448 -23.24 -0.96 -10.08
C LEU A 448 -24.43 -1.74 -10.68
N GLY A 449 -24.17 -2.66 -11.60
CA GLY A 449 -25.18 -3.43 -12.31
C GLY A 449 -26.01 -2.60 -13.30
N TRP A 450 -25.47 -1.51 -13.85
CA TRP A 450 -26.16 -0.62 -14.78
C TRP A 450 -25.69 -0.83 -16.22
N ALA A 451 -26.57 -0.48 -17.16
CA ALA A 451 -26.20 -0.54 -18.56
C ALA A 451 -25.14 0.51 -18.92
N PRO A 452 -24.19 0.22 -19.85
CA PRO A 452 -23.06 1.09 -20.20
C PRO A 452 -23.44 2.51 -20.63
N GLN A 453 -24.63 2.72 -21.19
CA GLN A 453 -25.11 4.05 -21.58
C GLN A 453 -25.22 5.04 -20.41
N HIS A 454 -25.29 4.56 -19.16
CA HIS A 454 -25.31 5.42 -17.98
C HIS A 454 -23.92 6.03 -17.66
N ALA A 455 -22.86 5.57 -18.32
CA ALA A 455 -21.52 6.12 -18.14
C ALA A 455 -21.44 7.61 -18.55
N ALA A 456 -22.22 8.02 -19.57
CA ALA A 456 -22.25 9.40 -20.04
C ALA A 456 -22.71 10.39 -18.96
N TRP A 457 -23.64 9.98 -18.10
CA TRP A 457 -24.14 10.83 -17.00
C TRP A 457 -23.13 11.07 -15.90
N MET A 458 -22.20 10.13 -15.69
CA MET A 458 -21.12 10.26 -14.70
C MET A 458 -19.98 11.19 -15.17
N LEU A 459 -19.92 11.50 -16.46
CA LEU A 459 -18.89 12.34 -17.06
C LEU A 459 -19.31 13.81 -17.17
N LEU A 460 -20.58 14.16 -16.91
CA LEU A 460 -21.08 15.53 -17.00
C LEU A 460 -20.64 16.37 -15.79
N PRO A 461 -19.98 17.53 -15.97
CA PRO A 461 -19.64 18.44 -14.89
C PRO A 461 -20.89 19.03 -14.26
N GLY A 462 -20.86 19.19 -12.93
CA GLY A 462 -21.96 19.78 -12.18
C GLY A 462 -23.15 18.86 -11.91
N VAL A 463 -23.20 17.66 -12.47
CA VAL A 463 -24.19 16.65 -12.08
C VAL A 463 -23.73 15.98 -10.80
N ASN A 464 -24.43 16.23 -9.71
CA ASN A 464 -24.17 15.57 -8.45
C ASN A 464 -24.31 14.06 -8.65
N VAL A 465 -23.27 13.29 -8.36
CA VAL A 465 -23.26 11.83 -8.50
C VAL A 465 -24.48 11.19 -7.80
N GLY A 466 -24.96 11.80 -6.70
CA GLY A 466 -26.18 11.41 -6.01
C GLY A 466 -27.44 11.54 -6.88
N LEU A 467 -27.55 12.57 -7.72
CA LEU A 467 -28.69 12.79 -8.61
C LEU A 467 -28.66 11.77 -9.77
N ALA A 468 -27.49 11.48 -10.35
CA ALA A 468 -27.33 10.46 -11.37
C ALA A 468 -27.69 9.07 -10.84
N ILE A 469 -27.30 8.74 -9.63
CA ILE A 469 -27.66 7.51 -8.92
C ILE A 469 -29.16 7.44 -8.69
N TYR A 470 -29.77 8.52 -8.19
CA TYR A 470 -31.22 8.61 -7.92
C TYR A 470 -32.05 8.41 -9.19
N LEU A 471 -31.71 9.11 -10.29
CA LEU A 471 -32.42 9.00 -11.58
C LEU A 471 -32.30 7.60 -12.21
N ALA A 472 -31.12 6.96 -12.08
CA ALA A 472 -30.93 5.59 -12.57
C ALA A 472 -31.66 4.55 -11.72
N MET A 473 -31.77 4.75 -10.40
CA MET A 473 -32.57 3.89 -9.51
C MET A 473 -34.08 4.06 -9.73
N ALA A 474 -34.56 5.28 -10.03
CA ALA A 474 -35.94 5.55 -10.36
C ALA A 474 -36.41 4.82 -11.63
N LYS A 475 -35.56 4.77 -12.68
CA LYS A 475 -35.85 4.00 -13.92
C LYS A 475 -35.85 2.49 -13.72
N ARG A 476 -35.37 1.94 -12.62
CA ARG A 476 -35.38 0.50 -12.33
C ARG A 476 -36.69 0.05 -11.67
N LYS A 477 -37.55 0.99 -11.25
CA LYS A 477 -38.86 0.73 -10.64
C LYS A 477 -40.03 0.95 -11.64
N MET A 478 -39.74 1.38 -12.85
CA MET A 478 -40.68 1.35 -14.00
C MET A 478 -40.31 0.21 -14.95
#